data_c3560428a0587d88e09afbbaa200643a
#
_entry.id   c3560428a0587d88e09afbbaa200643a
#
_cell.length_a   1.000
_cell.length_b   1.000
_cell.length_c   1.000
_cell.angle_alpha   90.00
_cell.angle_beta   90.00
_cell.angle_gamma   90.00
#
_symmetry.space_group_name_H-M   'P 1'
#
loop_
_entity.id
_entity.type
_entity.pdbx_description
1 polymer ?
#
loop_
_entity_poly.entity_id
_entity_poly.type
_entity_poly.pdbx_seq_one_letter_code
_entity_poly.pdbx_strand_id
1 'polypeptide(L)'
;MNKKITLTNVLTEGFSIGIKNFVSLFVATLLWIVTIWIPFINVGTTIAIKSVPIELSKGKIISPLFIFDKKYRQYMGEFFNLIGLMMISLIPAFLFIIVPGIIINISWSLAIYIMLDKEVSPSDALIMSNKATYGYKW
;
A
#
# COMPACT_ATOMS: atom_id res chain seq x y z
N MET A 1 -19.23 17.39 -2.02
CA MET A 1 -18.84 17.77 -3.39
C MET A 1 -18.12 16.58 -4.02
N ASN A 2 -18.74 15.89 -4.99
CA ASN A 2 -18.07 14.82 -5.74
C ASN A 2 -17.10 15.46 -6.74
N LYS A 3 -15.83 15.63 -6.35
CA LYS A 3 -14.78 16.06 -7.27
C LYS A 3 -14.59 14.93 -8.28
N LYS A 4 -14.93 15.15 -9.55
CA LYS A 4 -14.68 14.16 -10.61
C LYS A 4 -13.20 13.87 -10.65
N ILE A 5 -12.85 12.60 -10.48
CA ILE A 5 -11.47 12.12 -10.61
C ILE A 5 -11.11 12.20 -12.09
N THR A 6 -10.27 13.16 -12.47
CA THR A 6 -9.71 13.27 -13.82
C THR A 6 -8.22 12.97 -13.76
N LEU A 7 -7.69 12.35 -14.80
CA LEU A 7 -6.27 12.00 -14.89
C LEU A 7 -5.37 13.22 -14.63
N THR A 8 -5.72 14.36 -15.21
CA THR A 8 -4.98 15.61 -15.04
C THR A 8 -4.92 16.05 -13.59
N ASN A 9 -6.06 16.02 -12.86
CA ASN A 9 -6.10 16.41 -11.46
C ASN A 9 -5.26 15.48 -10.59
N VAL A 10 -5.34 14.17 -10.83
CA VAL A 10 -4.56 13.17 -10.08
C VAL A 10 -3.05 13.38 -10.29
N LEU A 11 -2.63 13.60 -11.52
CA LEU A 11 -1.21 13.84 -11.84
C LEU A 11 -0.72 15.15 -11.23
N THR A 12 -1.49 16.24 -11.33
CA THR A 12 -1.08 17.55 -10.81
C THR A 12 -1.01 17.54 -9.28
N GLU A 13 -2.01 16.97 -8.61
CA GLU A 13 -2.01 16.85 -7.15
C GLU A 13 -0.89 15.93 -6.68
N GLY A 14 -0.70 14.77 -7.31
CA GLY A 14 0.37 13.82 -6.99
C GLY A 14 1.76 14.44 -7.16
N PHE A 15 2.00 15.17 -8.24
CA PHE A 15 3.26 15.86 -8.50
C PHE A 15 3.53 16.96 -7.46
N SER A 16 2.53 17.77 -7.13
CA SER A 16 2.65 18.83 -6.12
C SER A 16 2.98 18.27 -4.74
N ILE A 17 2.31 17.19 -4.33
CA ILE A 17 2.56 16.50 -3.06
C ILE A 17 3.95 15.87 -3.07
N GLY A 18 4.33 15.23 -4.17
CA GLY A 18 5.64 14.60 -4.35
C GLY A 18 6.79 15.58 -4.21
N ILE A 19 6.73 16.74 -4.87
CA ILE A 19 7.77 17.77 -4.77
C ILE A 19 7.90 18.30 -3.33
N LYS A 20 6.79 18.58 -2.65
CA LYS A 20 6.80 19.09 -1.27
C LYS A 20 7.49 18.12 -0.28
N ASN A 21 7.41 16.84 -0.55
CA ASN A 21 7.97 15.79 0.31
C ASN A 21 9.21 15.10 -0.28
N PHE A 22 9.74 15.61 -1.40
CA PHE A 22 10.78 14.94 -2.19
C PHE A 22 11.98 14.51 -1.35
N VAL A 23 12.57 15.45 -0.59
CA VAL A 23 13.76 15.16 0.24
C VAL A 23 13.44 14.11 1.29
N SER A 24 12.30 14.23 1.97
CA SER A 24 11.87 13.28 3.00
C SER A 24 11.65 11.88 2.44
N LEU A 25 11.01 11.78 1.28
CA LEU A 25 10.75 10.51 0.60
C LEU A 25 12.05 9.87 0.09
N PHE A 26 12.95 10.68 -0.46
CA PHE A 26 14.24 10.21 -0.94
C PHE A 26 15.08 9.63 0.21
N VAL A 27 15.22 10.37 1.31
CA VAL A 27 15.97 9.90 2.49
C VAL A 27 15.29 8.68 3.12
N ALA A 28 13.96 8.67 3.25
CA ALA A 28 13.22 7.52 3.77
C ALA A 28 13.43 6.26 2.90
N THR A 29 13.49 6.41 1.58
CA THR A 29 13.76 5.30 0.66
C THR A 29 15.19 4.77 0.82
N LEU A 30 16.18 5.64 0.96
CA LEU A 30 17.57 5.22 1.24
C LEU A 30 17.67 4.45 2.55
N LEU A 31 17.05 4.97 3.60
CA LEU A 31 17.00 4.30 4.92
C LEU A 31 16.29 2.94 4.82
N TRP A 32 15.21 2.86 4.06
CA TRP A 32 14.52 1.59 3.82
C TRP A 32 15.42 0.57 3.12
N ILE A 33 16.17 0.97 2.10
CA ILE A 33 17.13 0.09 1.39
C ILE A 33 18.18 -0.46 2.38
N VAL A 34 18.70 0.36 3.27
CA VAL A 34 19.64 -0.07 4.31
C VAL A 34 19.00 -1.11 5.24
N THR A 35 17.72 -0.96 5.57
CA THR A 35 17.01 -1.90 6.45
C THR A 35 16.68 -3.24 5.80
N ILE A 36 16.82 -3.40 4.48
CA ILE A 36 16.56 -4.67 3.77
C ILE A 36 17.38 -5.82 4.36
N TRP A 37 18.60 -5.54 4.81
CA TRP A 37 19.50 -6.52 5.41
C TRP A 37 19.13 -6.94 6.83
N ILE A 38 18.14 -6.29 7.47
CA ILE A 38 17.72 -6.56 8.83
C ILE A 38 16.24 -7.02 8.82
N PRO A 39 15.96 -8.35 8.80
CA PRO A 39 14.63 -8.87 8.49
C PRO A 39 13.47 -8.26 9.31
N PHE A 40 13.62 -8.21 10.63
CA PHE A 40 12.55 -7.70 11.51
C PHE A 40 12.31 -6.19 11.35
N ILE A 41 13.37 -5.41 11.14
CA ILE A 41 13.25 -3.96 10.94
C ILE A 41 12.66 -3.72 9.54
N ASN A 42 13.11 -4.48 8.55
CA ASN A 42 12.65 -4.33 7.17
C ASN A 42 11.14 -4.48 7.01
N VAL A 43 10.50 -5.41 7.70
CA VAL A 43 9.04 -5.58 7.61
C VAL A 43 8.32 -4.32 8.10
N GLY A 44 8.69 -3.79 9.26
CA GLY A 44 8.11 -2.55 9.79
C GLY A 44 8.33 -1.34 8.88
N THR A 45 9.55 -1.18 8.36
CA THR A 45 9.88 -0.08 7.42
C THR A 45 9.19 -0.25 6.07
N THR A 46 8.98 -1.48 5.60
CA THR A 46 8.20 -1.77 4.39
C THR A 46 6.73 -1.38 4.57
N ILE A 47 6.12 -1.70 5.71
CA ILE A 47 4.75 -1.28 6.04
C ILE A 47 4.68 0.26 6.06
N ALA A 48 5.67 0.92 6.67
CA ALA A 48 5.75 2.38 6.70
C ALA A 48 5.82 2.99 5.29
N ILE A 49 6.67 2.48 4.41
CA ILE A 49 6.76 2.94 3.01
C ILE A 49 5.42 2.73 2.28
N LYS A 50 4.75 1.59 2.50
CA LYS A 50 3.40 1.34 1.94
C LYS A 50 2.33 2.30 2.48
N SER A 51 2.50 2.86 3.67
CA SER A 51 1.58 3.86 4.23
C SER A 51 1.79 5.28 3.68
N VAL A 52 2.90 5.55 2.98
CA VAL A 52 3.22 6.90 2.45
C VAL A 52 2.07 7.52 1.64
N PRO A 53 1.45 6.84 0.67
CA PRO A 53 0.35 7.43 -0.09
C PRO A 53 -0.83 7.85 0.80
N ILE A 54 -1.11 7.09 1.87
CA ILE A 54 -2.18 7.38 2.83
C ILE A 54 -1.87 8.66 3.61
N GLU A 55 -0.66 8.77 4.18
CA GLU A 55 -0.27 9.93 4.97
C GLU A 55 -0.18 11.20 4.11
N LEU A 56 0.32 11.08 2.87
CA LEU A 56 0.39 12.19 1.91
C LEU A 56 -1.00 12.65 1.45
N SER A 57 -1.95 11.72 1.24
CA SER A 57 -3.31 12.08 0.86
C SER A 57 -4.07 12.85 1.96
N LYS A 58 -3.64 12.66 3.23
CA LYS A 58 -4.13 13.43 4.38
C LYS A 58 -3.46 14.83 4.51
N GLY A 59 -2.61 15.21 3.55
CA GLY A 59 -1.92 16.51 3.53
C GLY A 59 -0.76 16.64 4.52
N LYS A 60 -0.30 15.52 5.10
CA LYS A 60 0.80 15.55 6.06
C LYS A 60 2.15 15.72 5.37
N ILE A 61 3.03 16.48 6.02
CA ILE A 61 4.46 16.51 5.67
C ILE A 61 5.14 15.38 6.43
N ILE A 62 5.85 14.53 5.71
CA ILE A 62 6.46 13.32 6.24
C ILE A 62 7.91 13.61 6.66
N SER A 63 8.28 13.25 7.91
CA SER A 63 9.68 13.22 8.34
C SER A 63 10.38 11.98 7.76
N PRO A 64 11.66 12.06 7.34
CA PRO A 64 12.41 10.89 6.82
C PRO A 64 12.46 9.71 7.79
N LEU A 65 12.43 9.99 9.09
CA LEU A 65 12.52 8.96 10.15
C LEU A 65 11.19 8.26 10.45
N PHE A 66 10.08 8.65 9.80
CA PHE A 66 8.76 8.04 10.03
C PHE A 66 8.75 6.53 9.83
N ILE A 67 9.66 6.00 8.99
CA ILE A 67 9.75 4.57 8.71
C ILE A 67 10.10 3.71 9.92
N PHE A 68 10.69 4.33 10.96
CA PHE A 68 11.03 3.65 12.22
C PHE A 68 9.96 3.78 13.29
N ASP A 69 8.83 4.44 13.00
CA ASP A 69 7.75 4.62 13.95
C ASP A 69 7.20 3.26 14.42
N LYS A 70 7.08 3.12 15.72
CA LYS A 70 6.63 1.88 16.39
C LYS A 70 5.25 1.43 15.90
N LYS A 71 4.38 2.35 15.51
CA LYS A 71 3.03 2.04 15.03
C LYS A 71 3.01 1.07 13.85
N TYR A 72 4.00 1.14 12.94
CA TYR A 72 4.05 0.25 11.77
C TYR A 72 4.44 -1.18 12.14
N ARG A 73 5.21 -1.36 13.21
CA ARG A 73 5.57 -2.70 13.70
C ARG A 73 4.39 -3.44 14.34
N GLN A 74 3.39 -2.72 14.82
CA GLN A 74 2.17 -3.33 15.36
C GLN A 74 1.37 -4.06 14.30
N TYR A 75 1.46 -3.64 13.04
CA TYR A 75 0.74 -4.26 11.91
C TYR A 75 1.49 -5.43 11.26
N MET A 76 2.63 -5.87 11.81
CA MET A 76 3.42 -6.94 11.16
C MET A 76 2.64 -8.24 11.03
N GLY A 77 1.87 -8.61 12.05
CA GLY A 77 1.06 -9.84 12.04
C GLY A 77 -0.02 -9.80 10.96
N GLU A 78 -0.79 -8.72 10.92
CA GLU A 78 -1.85 -8.50 9.93
C GLU A 78 -1.27 -8.41 8.51
N PHE A 79 -0.12 -7.76 8.36
CA PHE A 79 0.57 -7.64 7.09
C PHE A 79 1.01 -9.00 6.54
N PHE A 80 1.63 -9.84 7.36
CA PHE A 80 1.99 -11.20 6.95
C PHE A 80 0.76 -12.05 6.64
N ASN A 81 -0.29 -11.92 7.44
CA ASN A 81 -1.54 -12.65 7.21
C ASN A 81 -2.19 -12.23 5.88
N LEU A 82 -2.23 -10.93 5.60
CA LEU A 82 -2.75 -10.41 4.33
C LEU A 82 -1.93 -10.91 3.13
N ILE A 83 -0.60 -10.80 3.19
CA ILE A 83 0.28 -11.27 2.11
C ILE A 83 0.13 -12.78 1.92
N GLY A 84 0.05 -13.55 3.01
CA GLY A 84 -0.19 -14.99 2.96
C GLY A 84 -1.49 -15.36 2.25
N LEU A 85 -2.60 -14.71 2.61
CA LEU A 85 -3.90 -14.92 1.96
C LEU A 85 -3.86 -14.57 0.46
N MET A 86 -3.19 -13.46 0.11
CA MET A 86 -3.02 -13.07 -1.28
C MET A 86 -2.20 -14.11 -2.06
N MET A 87 -1.06 -14.56 -1.51
CA MET A 87 -0.18 -15.55 -2.16
C MET A 87 -0.85 -16.90 -2.37
N ILE A 88 -1.53 -17.44 -1.36
CA ILE A 88 -2.25 -18.72 -1.44
C ILE A 88 -3.31 -18.69 -2.55
N SER A 89 -3.92 -17.54 -2.80
CA SER A 89 -4.95 -17.41 -3.83
C SER A 89 -4.39 -17.08 -5.21
N LEU A 90 -3.38 -16.19 -5.27
CA LEU A 90 -2.81 -15.74 -6.54
C LEU A 90 -1.96 -16.81 -7.21
N ILE A 91 -1.16 -17.57 -6.45
CA ILE A 91 -0.28 -18.60 -7.04
C ILE A 91 -1.08 -19.66 -7.81
N PRO A 92 -2.12 -20.31 -7.23
CA PRO A 92 -2.95 -21.24 -8.00
C PRO A 92 -3.67 -20.57 -9.18
N ALA A 93 -4.17 -19.32 -9.00
CA ALA A 93 -4.87 -18.62 -10.07
C ALA A 93 -3.97 -18.39 -11.29
N PHE A 94 -2.70 -18.04 -11.10
CA PHE A 94 -1.75 -17.87 -12.18
C PHE A 94 -1.27 -19.20 -12.79
N LEU A 95 -1.17 -20.27 -11.97
CA LEU A 95 -0.73 -21.59 -12.45
C LEU A 95 -1.78 -22.26 -13.34
N PHE A 96 -3.08 -22.11 -13.01
CA PHE A 96 -4.15 -22.78 -13.75
C PHE A 96 -4.65 -21.96 -14.93
N ILE A 97 -4.88 -20.67 -14.77
CA ILE A 97 -5.37 -19.80 -15.84
C ILE A 97 -4.88 -18.36 -15.57
N ILE A 98 -4.13 -17.79 -16.49
CA ILE A 98 -3.53 -16.44 -16.36
C ILE A 98 -4.60 -15.36 -16.15
N VAL A 99 -5.72 -15.42 -16.89
CA VAL A 99 -6.76 -14.37 -16.84
C VAL A 99 -7.39 -14.19 -15.45
N PRO A 100 -7.85 -15.24 -14.73
CA PRO A 100 -8.30 -15.10 -13.33
C PRO A 100 -7.22 -14.55 -12.39
N GLY A 101 -5.96 -14.92 -12.60
CA GLY A 101 -4.84 -14.40 -11.79
C GLY A 101 -4.72 -12.88 -11.93
N ILE A 102 -4.82 -12.33 -13.13
CA ILE A 102 -4.81 -10.89 -13.39
C ILE A 102 -6.00 -10.21 -12.71
N ILE A 103 -7.20 -10.76 -12.86
CA ILE A 103 -8.43 -10.20 -12.28
C ILE A 103 -8.33 -10.15 -10.75
N ILE A 104 -7.86 -11.21 -10.10
CA ILE A 104 -7.69 -11.26 -8.64
C ILE A 104 -6.62 -10.28 -8.20
N ASN A 105 -5.50 -10.17 -8.92
CA ASN A 105 -4.43 -9.22 -8.59
C ASN A 105 -4.96 -7.77 -8.59
N ILE A 106 -5.69 -7.37 -9.64
CA ILE A 106 -6.33 -6.04 -9.71
C ILE A 106 -7.34 -5.86 -8.57
N SER A 107 -8.15 -6.91 -8.29
CA SER A 107 -9.16 -6.86 -7.24
C SER A 107 -8.58 -6.58 -5.86
N TRP A 108 -7.38 -7.02 -5.57
CA TRP A 108 -6.73 -6.92 -4.27
C TRP A 108 -5.61 -5.88 -4.21
N SER A 109 -5.40 -5.13 -5.28
CA SER A 109 -4.34 -4.10 -5.36
C SER A 109 -4.43 -3.03 -4.27
N LEU A 110 -5.62 -2.73 -3.77
CA LEU A 110 -5.85 -1.73 -2.72
C LEU A 110 -5.89 -2.32 -1.30
N ALA A 111 -5.81 -3.65 -1.15
CA ALA A 111 -6.05 -4.30 0.15
C ALA A 111 -5.09 -3.84 1.24
N ILE A 112 -3.78 -3.73 0.94
CA ILE A 112 -2.77 -3.26 1.90
C ILE A 112 -3.09 -1.84 2.37
N TYR A 113 -3.46 -0.96 1.47
CA TYR A 113 -3.79 0.43 1.79
C TYR A 113 -5.05 0.54 2.65
N ILE A 114 -6.08 -0.27 2.32
CA ILE A 114 -7.34 -0.31 3.09
C ILE A 114 -7.09 -0.85 4.50
N MET A 115 -6.29 -1.91 4.62
CA MET A 115 -5.94 -2.48 5.91
C MET A 115 -5.26 -1.45 6.82
N LEU A 116 -4.28 -0.73 6.28
CA LEU A 116 -3.51 0.26 7.04
C LEU A 116 -4.28 1.56 7.33
N ASP A 117 -5.16 2.00 6.42
CA ASP A 117 -5.92 3.24 6.58
C ASP A 117 -7.14 3.08 7.48
N LYS A 118 -7.83 1.94 7.37
CA LYS A 118 -9.06 1.66 8.11
C LYS A 118 -8.87 0.75 9.31
N GLU A 119 -7.66 0.25 9.53
CA GLU A 119 -7.33 -0.66 10.64
C GLU A 119 -8.27 -1.89 10.71
N VAL A 120 -8.65 -2.43 9.55
CA VAL A 120 -9.53 -3.58 9.42
C VAL A 120 -8.76 -4.89 9.30
N SER A 121 -9.45 -6.01 9.51
CA SER A 121 -8.85 -7.34 9.36
C SER A 121 -8.34 -7.59 7.93
N PRO A 122 -7.33 -8.46 7.74
CA PRO A 122 -6.84 -8.82 6.40
C PRO A 122 -7.95 -9.31 5.46
N SER A 123 -8.87 -10.14 5.94
CA SER A 123 -9.99 -10.65 5.16
C SER A 123 -10.96 -9.55 4.72
N ASP A 124 -11.29 -8.63 5.64
CA ASP A 124 -12.15 -7.49 5.33
C ASP A 124 -11.48 -6.55 4.32
N ALA A 125 -10.18 -6.32 4.45
CA ALA A 125 -9.41 -5.51 3.50
C ALA A 125 -9.48 -6.08 2.08
N LEU A 126 -9.38 -7.40 1.90
CA LEU A 126 -9.53 -8.07 0.60
C LEU A 126 -10.93 -7.88 0.02
N ILE A 127 -11.98 -8.08 0.85
CA ILE A 127 -13.36 -7.88 0.44
C ILE A 127 -13.62 -6.43 0.02
N MET A 128 -13.14 -5.48 0.82
CA MET A 128 -13.30 -4.06 0.54
C MET A 128 -12.53 -3.62 -0.72
N SER A 129 -11.32 -4.14 -0.92
CA SER A 129 -10.52 -3.91 -2.12
C SER A 129 -11.24 -4.42 -3.37
N ASN A 130 -11.77 -5.65 -3.32
CA ASN A 130 -12.54 -6.22 -4.43
C ASN A 130 -13.79 -5.38 -4.76
N LYS A 131 -14.50 -4.87 -3.76
CA LYS A 131 -15.66 -3.97 -3.96
C LYS A 131 -15.24 -2.64 -4.57
N ALA A 132 -14.14 -2.05 -4.11
CA ALA A 132 -13.65 -0.76 -4.60
C ALA A 132 -13.17 -0.81 -6.06
N THR A 133 -12.62 -1.95 -6.48
CA THR A 133 -12.14 -2.17 -7.86
C THR A 133 -13.21 -2.75 -8.80
N TYR A 134 -14.42 -3.03 -8.28
CA TYR A 134 -15.50 -3.58 -9.09
C TYR A 134 -15.91 -2.62 -10.20
N GLY A 135 -16.00 -3.12 -11.43
CA GLY A 135 -16.32 -2.30 -12.63
C GLY A 135 -15.12 -1.61 -13.28
N TYR A 136 -13.92 -1.64 -12.67
CA TYR A 136 -12.70 -0.99 -13.18
C TYR A 136 -11.56 -1.98 -13.48
N LYS A 137 -11.88 -3.25 -13.62
CA LYS A 137 -10.87 -4.32 -13.82
C LYS A 137 -10.40 -4.48 -15.27
N TRP A 138 -11.00 -3.71 -16.20
CA TRP A 138 -10.74 -3.73 -17.65
C TRP A 138 -10.44 -2.34 -18.17
#